data_45e4c1965a1c41b2ea24c6addbfe900f
#
_entry.id   45e4c1965a1c41b2ea24c6addbfe900f
#
_cell.length_a   1.000
_cell.length_b   1.000
_cell.length_c   1.000
_cell.angle_alpha   90.00
_cell.angle_beta   90.00
_cell.angle_gamma   90.00
#
_symmetry.space_group_name_H-M   'P 1'
#
loop_
_entity.id
_entity.type
_entity.pdbx_description
1 polymer ?
#
loop_
_entity_poly.entity_id
_entity_poly.type
_entity_poly.pdbx_seq_one_letter_code
_entity_poly.pdbx_strand_id
1 'polypeptide(L)'
;MDCRDSALFAGVDEQSCRNMLTCFGAYERRFTAGQTILVCGEQQEMIGVLLSGSAELVRLHPDGSRTVLETMDEGSVFGEELAFIGFCDGSAVIACREDCRILFMRYDQITKRCENACDCHSQVVTNLFRLLSRKSLHLSQRIEVLSCRSIREKLL
;
A
#
# COMPACT_ATOMS: atom_id res chain seq x y z
N MET A 1 -9.74 -2.05 12.90
CA MET A 1 -9.89 -0.72 12.28
C MET A 1 -10.98 -0.78 11.22
N ASP A 2 -11.76 0.26 11.06
CA ASP A 2 -12.65 0.45 9.91
C ASP A 2 -11.81 0.98 8.72
N CYS A 3 -12.17 0.66 7.47
CA CYS A 3 -11.48 1.19 6.28
C CYS A 3 -11.41 2.73 6.26
N ARG A 4 -12.35 3.40 6.92
CA ARG A 4 -12.42 4.86 7.06
C ARG A 4 -11.27 5.47 7.85
N ASP A 5 -10.65 4.69 8.73
CA ASP A 5 -9.49 5.15 9.52
C ASP A 5 -8.20 5.19 8.68
N SER A 6 -8.23 4.56 7.50
CA SER A 6 -7.11 4.67 6.55
C SER A 6 -7.06 6.05 5.92
N ALA A 7 -5.83 6.56 5.74
CA ALA A 7 -5.57 7.82 5.05
C ALA A 7 -6.13 7.88 3.61
N LEU A 8 -6.37 6.71 2.98
CA LEU A 8 -6.99 6.62 1.66
C LEU A 8 -8.43 7.17 1.65
N PHE A 9 -9.19 6.95 2.71
CA PHE A 9 -10.58 7.41 2.85
C PHE A 9 -10.74 8.67 3.69
N ALA A 10 -9.65 9.38 3.96
CA ALA A 10 -9.69 10.61 4.74
C ALA A 10 -10.64 11.65 4.09
N GLY A 11 -11.57 12.18 4.89
CA GLY A 11 -12.56 13.16 4.45
C GLY A 11 -13.77 12.59 3.69
N VAL A 12 -13.90 11.27 3.63
CA VAL A 12 -15.05 10.58 3.04
C VAL A 12 -16.03 10.18 4.13
N ASP A 13 -17.30 10.51 3.98
CA ASP A 13 -18.35 10.10 4.93
C ASP A 13 -18.66 8.60 4.83
N GLU A 14 -19.31 8.07 5.87
CA GLU A 14 -19.55 6.63 6.01
C GLU A 14 -20.39 6.04 4.86
N GLN A 15 -21.45 6.73 4.44
CA GLN A 15 -22.32 6.23 3.39
C GLN A 15 -21.60 6.22 2.04
N SER A 16 -20.87 7.28 1.74
CA SER A 16 -20.05 7.39 0.53
C SER A 16 -18.95 6.33 0.52
N CYS A 17 -18.29 6.08 1.65
CA CYS A 17 -17.29 5.02 1.78
C CYS A 17 -17.90 3.64 1.44
N ARG A 18 -19.03 3.28 2.02
CA ARG A 18 -19.72 2.00 1.73
C ARG A 18 -20.07 1.85 0.25
N ASN A 19 -20.59 2.90 -0.36
CA ASN A 19 -20.94 2.89 -1.77
C ASN A 19 -19.70 2.71 -2.65
N MET A 20 -18.60 3.41 -2.32
CA MET A 20 -17.34 3.30 -3.06
C MET A 20 -16.68 1.93 -2.93
N LEU A 21 -16.74 1.28 -1.76
CA LEU A 21 -16.22 -0.07 -1.60
C LEU A 21 -16.87 -1.04 -2.59
N THR A 22 -18.19 -0.91 -2.81
CA THR A 22 -18.91 -1.69 -3.82
C THR A 22 -18.44 -1.35 -5.23
N CYS A 23 -18.29 -0.06 -5.56
CA CYS A 23 -17.81 0.39 -6.87
C CYS A 23 -16.36 -0.07 -7.15
N PHE A 24 -15.51 -0.11 -6.13
CA PHE A 24 -14.12 -0.55 -6.25
C PHE A 24 -13.94 -2.07 -6.26
N GLY A 25 -15.06 -2.83 -6.20
CA GLY A 25 -15.00 -4.29 -6.09
C GLY A 25 -14.23 -4.74 -4.85
N ALA A 26 -14.40 -4.00 -3.74
CA ALA A 26 -13.66 -4.24 -2.52
C ALA A 26 -14.07 -5.55 -1.85
N TYR A 27 -13.07 -6.30 -1.37
CA TYR A 27 -13.28 -7.48 -0.55
C TYR A 27 -12.21 -7.60 0.54
N GLU A 28 -12.59 -8.18 1.67
CA GLU A 28 -11.68 -8.44 2.78
C GLU A 28 -11.10 -9.85 2.68
N ARG A 29 -9.80 -9.96 2.99
CA ARG A 29 -9.12 -11.24 3.12
C ARG A 29 -8.28 -11.26 4.39
N ARG A 30 -8.19 -12.45 5.01
CA ARG A 30 -7.37 -12.70 6.18
C ARG A 30 -6.15 -13.53 5.80
N PHE A 31 -5.05 -13.23 6.46
CA PHE A 31 -3.78 -13.94 6.31
C PHE A 31 -3.21 -14.19 7.70
N THR A 32 -2.57 -15.35 7.87
CA THR A 32 -1.86 -15.67 9.11
C THR A 32 -0.41 -15.21 9.04
N ALA A 33 0.22 -15.04 10.20
CA ALA A 33 1.63 -14.68 10.30
C ALA A 33 2.51 -15.56 9.41
N GLY A 34 3.44 -14.96 8.68
CA GLY A 34 4.34 -15.61 7.73
C GLY A 34 3.76 -15.89 6.35
N GLN A 35 2.46 -15.72 6.12
CA GLN A 35 1.89 -15.88 4.79
C GLN A 35 2.28 -14.74 3.85
N THR A 36 2.53 -15.08 2.60
CA THR A 36 2.72 -14.11 1.51
C THR A 36 1.37 -13.55 1.09
N ILE A 37 1.28 -12.23 1.06
CA ILE A 37 0.10 -11.47 0.64
C ILE A 37 0.14 -11.23 -0.86
N LEU A 38 1.27 -10.70 -1.35
CA LEU A 38 1.52 -10.37 -2.75
C LEU A 38 2.94 -10.75 -3.14
N VAL A 39 3.12 -11.20 -4.38
CA VAL A 39 4.42 -11.40 -5.01
C VAL A 39 4.60 -10.33 -6.08
N CYS A 40 5.70 -9.59 -6.01
CA CYS A 40 6.03 -8.60 -7.03
C CYS A 40 6.37 -9.32 -8.34
N GLY A 41 5.79 -8.86 -9.46
CA GLY A 41 5.99 -9.49 -10.78
C GLY A 41 4.80 -10.28 -11.28
N GLU A 42 3.87 -10.66 -10.42
CA GLU A 42 2.54 -11.10 -10.85
C GLU A 42 1.71 -9.87 -11.26
N GLN A 43 0.87 -10.03 -12.27
CA GLN A 43 0.00 -8.95 -12.75
C GLN A 43 -1.03 -8.61 -11.67
N GLN A 44 -0.72 -7.60 -10.87
CA GLN A 44 -1.55 -7.18 -9.74
C GLN A 44 -2.34 -5.94 -10.13
N GLU A 45 -3.66 -6.08 -10.16
CA GLU A 45 -4.58 -4.96 -10.40
C GLU A 45 -5.25 -4.49 -9.10
N MET A 46 -4.64 -4.82 -7.96
CA MET A 46 -5.26 -4.61 -6.64
C MET A 46 -4.42 -3.70 -5.77
N ILE A 47 -5.10 -2.82 -5.05
CA ILE A 47 -4.54 -2.04 -3.94
C ILE A 47 -5.05 -2.66 -2.64
N GLY A 48 -4.18 -2.84 -1.67
CA GLY A 48 -4.49 -3.33 -0.33
C GLY A 48 -4.47 -2.23 0.72
N VAL A 49 -5.40 -2.28 1.66
CA VAL A 49 -5.40 -1.49 2.90
C VAL A 49 -5.30 -2.46 4.08
N LEU A 50 -4.28 -2.30 4.91
CA LEU A 50 -4.10 -3.11 6.12
C LEU A 50 -5.09 -2.67 7.20
N LEU A 51 -6.11 -3.48 7.47
CA LEU A 51 -7.14 -3.19 8.47
C LEU A 51 -6.72 -3.57 9.89
N SER A 52 -5.88 -4.59 10.03
CA SER A 52 -5.27 -4.99 11.32
C SER A 52 -4.04 -5.86 11.08
N GLY A 53 -3.17 -5.94 12.08
CA GLY A 53 -1.92 -6.67 12.04
C GLY A 53 -0.76 -5.84 11.50
N SER A 54 0.34 -6.51 11.15
CA SER A 54 1.52 -5.88 10.54
C SER A 54 2.08 -6.74 9.40
N ALA A 55 2.61 -6.09 8.37
CA ALA A 55 3.20 -6.72 7.20
C ALA A 55 4.52 -6.06 6.82
N GLU A 56 5.31 -6.71 5.99
CA GLU A 56 6.56 -6.17 5.49
C GLU A 56 6.74 -6.44 4.00
N LEU A 57 7.27 -5.47 3.28
CA LEU A 57 7.80 -5.65 1.93
C LEU A 57 9.24 -6.15 2.08
N VAL A 58 9.50 -7.34 1.56
CA VAL A 58 10.78 -8.03 1.71
C VAL A 58 11.34 -8.36 0.34
N ARG A 59 12.61 -8.10 0.13
CA ARG A 59 13.37 -8.64 -1.01
C ARG A 59 14.01 -9.95 -0.61
N LEU A 60 13.80 -10.98 -1.41
CA LEU A 60 14.41 -12.29 -1.28
C LEU A 60 15.66 -12.35 -2.16
N HIS A 61 16.78 -12.78 -1.60
CA HIS A 61 18.04 -12.94 -2.32
C HIS A 61 18.28 -14.41 -2.69
N PRO A 62 19.04 -14.67 -3.78
CA PRO A 62 19.34 -16.04 -4.21
C PRO A 62 20.08 -16.91 -3.17
N ASP A 63 20.80 -16.28 -2.22
CA ASP A 63 21.49 -16.94 -1.11
C ASP A 63 20.55 -17.30 0.06
N GLY A 64 19.25 -17.02 -0.06
CA GLY A 64 18.24 -17.26 0.97
C GLY A 64 18.15 -16.15 2.02
N SER A 65 18.98 -15.12 1.95
CA SER A 65 18.85 -13.96 2.82
C SER A 65 17.66 -13.08 2.40
N ARG A 66 17.19 -12.25 3.34
CA ARG A 66 16.08 -11.33 3.07
C ARG A 66 16.41 -9.92 3.54
N THR A 67 16.00 -8.92 2.78
CA THR A 67 16.12 -7.51 3.15
C THR A 67 14.72 -6.93 3.30
N VAL A 68 14.41 -6.38 4.48
CA VAL A 68 13.17 -5.64 4.71
C VAL A 68 13.31 -4.26 4.07
N LEU A 69 12.45 -3.97 3.11
CA LEU A 69 12.41 -2.71 2.38
C LEU A 69 11.47 -1.70 3.05
N GLU A 70 10.30 -2.17 3.49
CA GLU A 70 9.28 -1.36 4.14
C GLU A 70 8.54 -2.19 5.20
N THR A 71 8.16 -1.56 6.30
CA THR A 71 7.25 -2.13 7.31
C THR A 71 5.91 -1.41 7.21
N MET A 72 4.84 -2.17 7.27
CA MET A 72 3.47 -1.69 7.12
C MET A 72 2.67 -2.04 8.38
N ASP A 73 2.04 -1.03 8.96
CA ASP A 73 1.16 -1.14 10.11
C ASP A 73 -0.29 -0.88 9.71
N GLU A 74 -1.20 -1.01 10.66
CA GLU A 74 -2.62 -0.73 10.49
C GLU A 74 -2.85 0.65 9.83
N GLY A 75 -3.70 0.68 8.79
CA GLY A 75 -3.96 1.87 7.97
C GLY A 75 -3.04 2.04 6.76
N SER A 76 -1.96 1.27 6.67
CA SER A 76 -1.06 1.33 5.51
C SER A 76 -1.76 0.90 4.23
N VAL A 77 -1.43 1.59 3.14
CA VAL A 77 -1.85 1.28 1.77
C VAL A 77 -0.64 0.69 1.04
N PHE A 78 -0.86 -0.37 0.28
CA PHE A 78 0.18 -1.07 -0.48
C PHE A 78 -0.36 -1.66 -1.79
N GLY A 79 0.53 -2.06 -2.67
CA GLY A 79 0.19 -2.62 -3.98
C GLY A 79 -0.03 -1.58 -5.07
N GLU A 80 -0.13 -0.30 -4.73
CA GLU A 80 -0.27 0.79 -5.68
C GLU A 80 0.92 0.88 -6.64
N GLU A 81 2.12 0.65 -6.14
CA GLU A 81 3.35 0.65 -6.95
C GLU A 81 3.32 -0.46 -8.01
N LEU A 82 2.84 -1.63 -7.63
CA LEU A 82 2.73 -2.81 -8.49
C LEU A 82 1.62 -2.64 -9.53
N ALA A 83 0.50 -2.04 -9.13
CA ALA A 83 -0.64 -1.80 -9.98
C ALA A 83 -0.34 -0.80 -11.11
N PHE A 84 0.53 0.19 -10.87
CA PHE A 84 0.84 1.25 -11.84
C PHE A 84 2.08 0.97 -12.69
N ILE A 85 3.08 0.27 -12.14
CA ILE A 85 4.39 0.14 -12.81
C ILE A 85 4.52 -1.19 -13.55
N GLY A 86 3.83 -2.25 -13.09
CA GLY A 86 3.83 -3.56 -13.75
C GLY A 86 5.22 -4.23 -13.84
N PHE A 87 6.23 -3.67 -13.17
CA PHE A 87 7.62 -4.08 -13.31
C PHE A 87 8.23 -4.45 -11.95
N CYS A 88 8.23 -5.75 -11.67
CA CYS A 88 9.02 -6.32 -10.58
C CYS A 88 9.68 -7.61 -11.08
N ASP A 89 10.90 -7.85 -10.63
CA ASP A 89 11.69 -9.02 -10.98
C ASP A 89 11.29 -10.31 -10.24
N GLY A 90 10.15 -10.31 -9.54
CA GLY A 90 9.69 -11.43 -8.72
C GLY A 90 10.47 -11.64 -7.42
N SER A 91 11.50 -10.86 -7.16
CA SER A 91 12.35 -11.01 -5.97
C SER A 91 11.78 -10.37 -4.72
N ALA A 92 10.76 -9.52 -4.82
CA ALA A 92 10.13 -8.85 -3.70
C ALA A 92 8.74 -9.42 -3.42
N VAL A 93 8.42 -9.57 -2.13
CA VAL A 93 7.14 -10.08 -1.65
C VAL A 93 6.62 -9.23 -0.51
N ILE A 94 5.30 -9.10 -0.39
CA ILE A 94 4.67 -8.58 0.81
C ILE A 94 4.21 -9.77 1.64
N ALA A 95 4.67 -9.84 2.90
CA ALA A 95 4.38 -10.94 3.81
C ALA A 95 3.87 -10.43 5.16
N CYS A 96 2.99 -11.19 5.80
CA CYS A 96 2.50 -10.90 7.13
C CYS A 96 3.58 -11.14 8.18
N ARG A 97 3.78 -10.18 9.08
CA ARG A 97 4.54 -10.37 10.34
C ARG A 97 3.65 -10.97 11.43
N GLU A 98 2.41 -10.57 11.45
CA GLU A 98 1.35 -11.00 12.36
C GLU A 98 0.13 -11.37 11.54
N ASP A 99 -0.92 -11.91 12.19
CA ASP A 99 -2.18 -12.16 11.52
C ASP A 99 -2.78 -10.86 11.01
N CYS A 100 -3.08 -10.82 9.71
CA CYS A 100 -3.51 -9.62 9.02
C CYS A 100 -4.96 -9.74 8.52
N ARG A 101 -5.68 -8.62 8.57
CA ARG A 101 -6.90 -8.39 7.81
C ARG A 101 -6.63 -7.31 6.79
N ILE A 102 -6.95 -7.58 5.53
CA ILE A 102 -6.63 -6.70 4.41
C ILE A 102 -7.89 -6.49 3.58
N LEU A 103 -8.16 -5.23 3.26
CA LEU A 103 -9.16 -4.82 2.29
C LEU A 103 -8.49 -4.63 0.94
N PHE A 104 -8.87 -5.44 -0.04
CA PHE A 104 -8.42 -5.30 -1.42
C PHE A 104 -9.43 -4.54 -2.26
N MET A 105 -8.93 -3.71 -3.17
CA MET A 105 -9.72 -2.94 -4.11
C MET A 105 -9.05 -2.93 -5.47
N ARG A 106 -9.83 -2.90 -6.54
CA ARG A 106 -9.30 -2.82 -7.90
C ARG A 106 -8.84 -1.40 -8.20
N TYR A 107 -7.56 -1.23 -8.59
CA TYR A 107 -7.00 0.09 -8.90
C TYR A 107 -7.65 0.71 -10.14
N ASP A 108 -8.00 -0.11 -11.15
CA ASP A 108 -8.67 0.36 -12.37
C ASP A 108 -10.05 0.96 -12.07
N GLN A 109 -10.74 0.46 -11.05
CA GLN A 109 -12.01 1.02 -10.60
C GLN A 109 -11.82 2.31 -9.78
N ILE A 110 -10.71 2.44 -9.06
CA ILE A 110 -10.37 3.66 -8.32
C ILE A 110 -10.00 4.80 -9.28
N THR A 111 -9.32 4.49 -10.37
CA THR A 111 -8.82 5.49 -11.33
C THR A 111 -9.80 5.81 -12.44
N LYS A 112 -10.78 4.94 -12.73
CA LYS A 112 -11.82 5.21 -13.70
C LYS A 112 -12.74 6.33 -13.23
N ARG A 113 -13.20 7.13 -14.17
CA ARG A 113 -14.24 8.12 -13.92
C ARG A 113 -15.53 7.39 -13.56
N CYS A 114 -16.06 7.66 -12.36
CA CYS A 114 -17.30 7.08 -11.90
C CYS A 114 -18.45 7.60 -12.77
N GLU A 115 -19.30 6.71 -13.32
CA GLU A 115 -20.49 7.07 -14.09
C GLU A 115 -21.48 7.89 -13.26
N ASN A 116 -21.47 7.71 -11.94
CA ASN A 116 -22.30 8.43 -10.98
C ASN A 116 -21.75 9.79 -10.56
N ALA A 117 -20.61 10.23 -11.14
CA ALA A 117 -19.96 11.53 -10.87
C ALA A 117 -19.87 11.88 -9.37
N CYS A 118 -19.58 10.92 -8.50
CA CYS A 118 -19.53 11.16 -7.07
C CYS A 118 -18.28 11.98 -6.69
N ASP A 119 -18.49 13.08 -5.96
CA ASP A 119 -17.39 13.95 -5.48
C ASP A 119 -16.39 13.20 -4.59
N CYS A 120 -16.87 12.19 -3.88
CA CYS A 120 -16.04 11.37 -3.00
C CYS A 120 -15.01 10.51 -3.74
N HIS A 121 -15.26 10.11 -5.00
CA HIS A 121 -14.31 9.37 -5.81
C HIS A 121 -13.05 10.21 -6.08
N SER A 122 -13.22 11.48 -6.43
CA SER A 122 -12.10 12.42 -6.63
C SER A 122 -11.29 12.62 -5.34
N GLN A 123 -11.96 12.57 -4.18
CA GLN A 123 -11.29 12.65 -2.87
C GLN A 123 -10.37 11.44 -2.63
N VAL A 124 -10.83 10.22 -2.92
CA VAL A 124 -10.01 9.01 -2.77
C VAL A 124 -8.81 9.03 -3.72
N VAL A 125 -9.00 9.42 -4.98
CA VAL A 125 -7.90 9.59 -5.93
C VAL A 125 -6.89 10.63 -5.43
N THR A 126 -7.36 11.77 -4.93
CA THR A 126 -6.50 12.81 -4.35
C THR A 126 -5.71 12.28 -3.14
N ASN A 127 -6.36 11.51 -2.27
CA ASN A 127 -5.72 10.92 -1.11
C ASN A 127 -4.66 9.89 -1.54
N LEU A 128 -4.92 9.08 -2.55
CA LEU A 128 -3.95 8.14 -3.12
C LEU A 128 -2.70 8.88 -3.63
N PHE A 129 -2.86 9.97 -4.39
CA PHE A 129 -1.73 10.79 -4.82
C PHE A 129 -0.93 11.38 -3.65
N ARG A 130 -1.60 11.84 -2.59
CA ARG A 130 -0.92 12.32 -1.37
C ARG A 130 -0.12 11.21 -0.69
N LEU A 131 -0.66 10.00 -0.62
CA LEU A 131 0.04 8.84 -0.06
C LEU A 131 1.30 8.50 -0.86
N LEU A 132 1.19 8.41 -2.19
CA LEU A 132 2.32 8.18 -3.09
C LEU A 132 3.40 9.26 -2.96
N SER A 133 2.99 10.53 -2.92
CA SER A 133 3.91 11.65 -2.74
C SER A 133 4.67 11.58 -1.41
N ARG A 134 3.99 11.20 -0.32
CA ARG A 134 4.62 10.99 0.99
C ARG A 134 5.61 9.83 0.98
N LYS A 135 5.25 8.70 0.38
CA LYS A 135 6.17 7.56 0.23
C LYS A 135 7.41 7.96 -0.56
N SER A 136 7.25 8.66 -1.69
CA SER A 136 8.37 9.15 -2.51
C SER A 136 9.29 10.09 -1.72
N LEU A 137 8.73 11.04 -0.98
CA LEU A 137 9.52 11.95 -0.14
C LEU A 137 10.29 11.19 0.95
N HIS A 138 9.65 10.23 1.61
CA HIS A 138 10.29 9.42 2.64
C HIS A 138 11.46 8.58 2.07
N LEU A 139 11.29 8.01 0.88
CA LEU A 139 12.37 7.28 0.20
C LEU A 139 13.53 8.22 -0.15
N SER A 140 13.25 9.43 -0.64
CA SER A 140 14.29 10.43 -0.94
C SER A 140 15.09 10.82 0.30
N GLN A 141 14.42 11.04 1.44
CA GLN A 141 15.08 11.34 2.72
C GLN A 141 15.97 10.16 3.19
N ARG A 142 15.50 8.92 3.05
CA ARG A 142 16.32 7.75 3.38
C ARG A 142 17.57 7.65 2.52
N ILE A 143 17.45 7.93 1.22
CA ILE A 143 18.60 7.95 0.30
C ILE A 143 19.59 9.03 0.71
N GLU A 144 19.12 10.24 1.07
CA GLU A 144 19.95 11.33 1.52
C GLU A 144 20.77 10.91 2.77
N VAL A 145 20.09 10.38 3.81
CA VAL A 145 20.76 9.88 5.01
C VAL A 145 21.78 8.78 4.71
N LEU A 146 21.46 7.85 3.80
CA LEU A 146 22.38 6.78 3.41
C LEU A 146 23.56 7.28 2.58
N SER A 147 23.37 8.37 1.84
CA SER A 147 24.41 8.98 0.99
C SER A 147 25.39 9.86 1.78
N CYS A 148 25.07 10.23 3.03
CA CYS A 148 25.99 10.96 3.89
C CYS A 148 27.27 10.16 4.14
N ARG A 149 28.44 10.76 3.87
CA ARG A 149 29.75 10.10 3.95
C ARG A 149 30.26 9.90 5.37
N SER A 150 29.77 10.68 6.33
CA SER A 150 30.21 10.61 7.73
C SER A 150 29.04 10.41 8.69
N ILE A 151 29.34 9.79 9.86
CA ILE A 151 28.37 9.64 10.96
C ILE A 151 27.89 11.03 11.46
N ARG A 152 28.77 12.03 11.42
CA ARG A 152 28.46 13.38 11.84
C ARG A 152 27.43 14.06 10.95
N GLU A 153 27.50 13.84 9.64
CA GLU A 153 26.52 14.33 8.67
C GLU A 153 25.17 13.60 8.78
N LYS A 154 25.16 12.37 9.31
CA LYS A 154 23.93 11.58 9.52
C LYS A 154 23.15 11.99 10.78
N LEU A 155 23.77 12.72 11.71
CA LEU A 155 23.19 13.11 13.01
C LEU A 155 22.76 14.57 13.07
N LEU A 156 23.04 15.36 12.05
CA LEU A 156 22.60 16.76 11.88
C LEU A 156 21.36 16.81 10.96
#